data_5973e00a6575b022ad3a37feacdf4e99
#
_entry.id   5973e00a6575b022ad3a37feacdf4e99
#
_cell.length_a   1.000
_cell.length_b   1.000
_cell.length_c   1.000
_cell.angle_alpha   90.00
_cell.angle_beta   90.00
_cell.angle_gamma   90.00
#
_symmetry.space_group_name_H-M   'P 1'
#
loop_
_entity.id
_entity.type
_entity.pdbx_description
1 polymer ?
#
loop_
_entity_poly.entity_id
_entity_poly.type
_entity_poly.pdbx_seq_one_letter_code
_entity_poly.pdbx_strand_id
1 'polypeptide(L)'
;VQIYNEYNKVAMTAFPSLTDADIANILAYINCTAAGNXPGDAPAVAVTXGGGAGAQPKGNNNLLYALLFVILALLAVILARIISNLNHIAAVREFGAAAPPRKTLAETLTSKGVVSFAIFAAILFGGYFTVRNAINLGRQQGYQPEQPIKFSHTTHSGVHKIDCQYCHDGARRSKQSVIPAANTCMNCHKAIKVGSQYGTAELTKIYASIGYDPKGDTMIANYDQKTDKEIEAIYKGWISDNYIQEKNKMDAEGEALLASQWDGIVAALTDKKTGDTKIQGPIEWVRIHNLADHVYFNHAQHVTVGKVACQTCHGKVEEMDEVKQYSPLSMGWCINCHRETEVKFADNKYYDNYYEMYHKQIEGKQRSKVTVEDIGGTECQKCHY
;
A
#
# COMPACT_ATOMS: atom_id res chain seq x y z
N VAL A 1 -42.02 -6.59 14.43
CA VAL A 1 -42.08 -7.68 15.43
C VAL A 1 -41.14 -8.82 15.06
N GLN A 2 -41.18 -9.29 13.81
CA GLN A 2 -40.30 -10.40 13.37
C GLN A 2 -38.81 -10.05 13.50
N ILE A 3 -38.37 -8.90 12.98
CA ILE A 3 -37.00 -8.40 13.05
C ILE A 3 -36.56 -8.23 14.51
N TYR A 4 -37.42 -7.67 15.35
CA TYR A 4 -37.15 -7.47 16.78
C TYR A 4 -36.82 -8.78 17.49
N ASN A 5 -37.57 -9.84 17.20
CA ASN A 5 -37.34 -11.16 17.77
C ASN A 5 -36.07 -11.83 17.21
N GLU A 6 -35.78 -11.59 15.93
CA GLU A 6 -34.62 -12.12 15.21
C GLU A 6 -33.31 -11.57 15.76
N TYR A 7 -33.30 -10.32 16.23
CA TYR A 7 -32.09 -9.64 16.75
C TYR A 7 -32.12 -9.53 18.28
N ASN A 8 -32.49 -10.63 18.94
CA ASN A 8 -32.42 -10.80 20.40
C ASN A 8 -33.18 -9.72 21.19
N LYS A 9 -34.24 -9.20 20.61
CA LYS A 9 -35.12 -8.21 21.27
C LYS A 9 -34.41 -6.88 21.61
N VAL A 10 -33.35 -6.56 20.91
CA VAL A 10 -32.68 -5.25 21.06
C VAL A 10 -33.50 -4.20 20.29
N ALA A 11 -34.01 -3.22 21.03
CA ALA A 11 -34.72 -2.09 20.41
C ALA A 11 -33.71 -1.10 19.80
N MET A 12 -33.90 -0.74 18.54
CA MET A 12 -33.10 0.33 17.93
C MET A 12 -33.36 1.65 18.65
N THR A 13 -32.30 2.44 18.81
CA THR A 13 -32.39 3.80 19.33
C THR A 13 -33.30 4.63 18.41
N ALA A 14 -34.24 5.35 18.99
CA ALA A 14 -35.09 6.26 18.22
C ALA A 14 -34.28 7.41 17.64
N PHE A 15 -34.57 7.79 16.42
CA PHE A 15 -33.95 8.94 15.74
C PHE A 15 -35.02 10.00 15.50
N PRO A 16 -35.40 10.75 16.51
CA PRO A 16 -36.57 11.69 16.42
C PRO A 16 -36.32 12.86 15.46
N SER A 17 -35.10 13.08 15.02
CA SER A 17 -34.75 14.12 14.05
C SER A 17 -34.95 13.69 12.58
N LEU A 18 -35.16 12.39 12.32
CA LEU A 18 -35.38 11.92 10.95
C LEU A 18 -36.86 12.16 10.55
N THR A 19 -37.04 12.85 9.44
CA THR A 19 -38.38 13.03 8.84
C THR A 19 -38.77 11.80 8.01
N ASP A 20 -40.02 11.66 7.67
CA ASP A 20 -40.49 10.59 6.79
C ASP A 20 -39.79 10.66 5.42
N ALA A 21 -39.46 11.86 4.95
CA ALA A 21 -38.71 12.05 3.72
C ALA A 21 -37.26 11.51 3.83
N ASP A 22 -36.63 11.72 4.97
CA ASP A 22 -35.26 11.19 5.24
C ASP A 22 -35.30 9.66 5.27
N ILE A 23 -36.30 9.08 5.92
CA ILE A 23 -36.48 7.62 5.99
C ILE A 23 -36.72 7.06 4.57
N ALA A 24 -37.55 7.70 3.78
CA ALA A 24 -37.83 7.29 2.40
C ALA A 24 -36.56 7.34 1.54
N ASN A 25 -35.73 8.38 1.72
CA ASN A 25 -34.45 8.53 1.00
C ASN A 25 -33.42 7.45 1.42
N ILE A 26 -33.36 7.14 2.70
CA ILE A 26 -32.48 6.06 3.22
C ILE A 26 -32.92 4.70 2.63
N LEU A 27 -34.22 4.42 2.64
CA LEU A 27 -34.77 3.18 2.08
C LEU A 27 -34.53 3.09 0.56
N ALA A 28 -34.72 4.20 -0.15
CA ALA A 28 -34.41 4.26 -1.59
C ALA A 28 -32.93 3.99 -1.87
N TYR A 29 -32.04 4.56 -1.07
CA TYR A 29 -30.59 4.34 -1.18
C TYR A 29 -30.23 2.86 -0.94
N ILE A 30 -30.76 2.25 0.12
CA ILE A 30 -30.52 0.85 0.46
C ILE A 30 -31.03 -0.06 -0.68
N ASN A 31 -32.21 0.19 -1.19
CA ASN A 31 -32.79 -0.60 -2.28
C ASN A 31 -32.00 -0.43 -3.58
N CYS A 32 -31.50 0.77 -3.85
CA CYS A 32 -30.68 1.08 -5.03
C CYS A 32 -29.35 0.34 -4.99
N THR A 33 -28.70 0.33 -3.83
CA THR A 33 -27.41 -0.38 -3.63
C THR A 33 -27.61 -1.89 -3.69
N ALA A 34 -28.72 -2.40 -3.16
CA ALA A 34 -29.07 -3.83 -3.23
C ALA A 34 -29.31 -4.30 -4.68
N ALA A 35 -29.78 -3.38 -5.55
CA ALA A 35 -30.01 -3.66 -6.97
C ALA A 35 -28.75 -3.44 -7.84
N GLY A 36 -27.63 -3.06 -7.26
CA GLY A 36 -26.38 -2.82 -7.98
C GLY A 36 -26.29 -1.47 -8.70
N ASN A 37 -27.20 -0.55 -8.40
CA ASN A 37 -27.30 0.76 -9.10
C ASN A 37 -27.08 1.92 -8.13
N UNK A 38 -26.03 2.08 -7.53
CA UNK A 38 -25.84 2.94 -6.84
C UNK A 38 -25.85 4.03 -7.40
N PRO A 39 -26.47 5.05 -7.09
CA PRO A 39 -26.33 6.37 -7.67
C PRO A 39 -24.93 6.89 -7.35
N GLY A 40 -24.11 6.89 -8.33
CA GLY A 40 -22.69 7.26 -8.18
C GLY A 40 -21.75 6.42 -9.00
N ASP A 41 -22.26 5.35 -9.63
CA ASP A 41 -21.52 4.65 -10.67
C ASP A 41 -21.61 5.47 -11.98
N ALA A 42 -21.03 6.64 -11.96
CA ALA A 42 -20.46 7.15 -13.18
C ALA A 42 -19.46 6.09 -13.63
N PRO A 43 -19.53 5.62 -14.89
CA PRO A 43 -18.62 4.58 -15.36
C PRO A 43 -17.20 5.04 -15.04
N ALA A 44 -16.49 4.20 -14.34
CA ALA A 44 -15.05 4.42 -14.16
C ALA A 44 -14.50 4.62 -15.57
N VAL A 45 -14.20 5.86 -15.91
CA VAL A 45 -13.50 6.16 -17.15
C VAL A 45 -12.21 5.38 -16.99
N ALA A 46 -12.09 4.31 -17.76
CA ALA A 46 -10.84 3.59 -17.87
C ALA A 46 -9.84 4.61 -18.38
N VAL A 47 -9.12 5.23 -17.47
CA VAL A 47 -7.95 6.04 -17.82
C VAL A 47 -6.94 5.01 -18.31
N THR A 48 -6.97 4.79 -19.64
CA THR A 48 -5.88 4.08 -20.28
C THR A 48 -4.64 4.94 -20.08
N UNK A 49 -4.19 4.82 -18.96
CA UNK A 49 -3.17 5.38 -18.74
C UNK A 49 -2.34 4.98 -19.69
N GLY A 50 -1.89 5.67 -20.44
CA GLY A 50 -0.82 5.39 -21.36
C GLY A 50 0.39 4.82 -20.63
N GLY A 51 0.69 3.61 -20.93
CA GLY A 51 2.00 2.97 -20.80
C GLY A 51 2.81 3.13 -19.51
N GLY A 52 2.17 3.31 -18.37
CA GLY A 52 2.83 3.00 -17.12
C GLY A 52 2.68 1.49 -16.91
N ALA A 53 3.73 0.72 -17.07
CA ALA A 53 3.70 -0.70 -16.83
C ALA A 53 3.10 -0.93 -15.44
N GLY A 54 1.85 -1.35 -15.40
CA GLY A 54 1.19 -1.79 -14.19
C GLY A 54 2.12 -2.83 -13.56
N ALA A 55 2.55 -2.57 -12.33
CA ALA A 55 3.28 -3.58 -11.59
C ALA A 55 2.31 -4.72 -11.33
N GLN A 56 2.25 -5.65 -12.23
CA GLN A 56 1.71 -6.98 -11.92
C GLN A 56 2.43 -7.46 -10.66
N PRO A 57 1.74 -8.17 -9.80
CA PRO A 57 2.45 -8.80 -8.70
C PRO A 57 3.59 -9.60 -9.33
N LYS A 58 4.81 -9.21 -9.03
CA LYS A 58 5.99 -9.93 -9.45
C LYS A 58 5.93 -11.29 -8.77
N GLY A 59 5.33 -12.25 -9.43
CA GLY A 59 5.75 -13.62 -9.21
C GLY A 59 7.27 -13.59 -9.26
N ASN A 60 7.92 -14.16 -8.28
CA ASN A 60 9.38 -14.10 -8.16
C ASN A 60 10.00 -14.94 -9.29
N ASN A 61 9.92 -14.40 -10.52
CA ASN A 61 10.45 -15.06 -11.72
C ASN A 61 11.99 -14.98 -11.77
N ASN A 62 12.62 -14.43 -10.73
CA ASN A 62 14.07 -14.33 -10.64
C ASN A 62 14.72 -15.72 -10.75
N LEU A 63 14.10 -16.72 -10.13
CA LEU A 63 14.55 -18.11 -10.24
C LEU A 63 14.45 -18.62 -11.69
N LEU A 64 13.33 -18.33 -12.34
CA LEU A 64 13.11 -18.71 -13.75
C LEU A 64 14.13 -18.06 -14.68
N TYR A 65 14.38 -16.75 -14.51
CA TYR A 65 15.38 -16.01 -15.30
C TYR A 65 16.81 -16.49 -15.00
N ALA A 66 17.12 -16.79 -13.76
CA ALA A 66 18.41 -17.35 -13.35
C ALA A 66 18.62 -18.73 -14.00
N LEU A 67 17.61 -19.59 -13.95
CA LEU A 67 17.64 -20.92 -14.57
C LEU A 67 17.79 -20.82 -16.09
N LEU A 68 17.04 -19.93 -16.73
CA LEU A 68 17.16 -19.66 -18.18
C LEU A 68 18.58 -19.19 -18.54
N PHE A 69 19.13 -18.28 -17.73
CA PHE A 69 20.50 -17.76 -17.94
C PHE A 69 21.53 -18.89 -17.82
N VAL A 70 21.41 -19.77 -16.82
CA VAL A 70 22.30 -20.93 -16.64
C VAL A 70 22.19 -21.88 -17.85
N ILE A 71 20.98 -22.18 -18.33
CA ILE A 71 20.76 -23.03 -19.51
C ILE A 71 21.44 -22.42 -20.75
N LEU A 72 21.25 -21.12 -20.98
CA LEU A 72 21.85 -20.42 -22.12
C LEU A 72 23.39 -20.42 -22.03
N ALA A 73 23.93 -20.23 -20.82
CA ALA A 73 25.38 -20.29 -20.59
C ALA A 73 25.93 -21.70 -20.87
N LEU A 74 25.25 -22.74 -20.43
CA LEU A 74 25.63 -24.14 -20.70
C LEU A 74 25.58 -24.43 -22.20
N LEU A 75 24.53 -23.99 -22.90
CA LEU A 75 24.41 -24.14 -24.36
C LEU A 75 25.55 -23.43 -25.09
N ALA A 76 25.92 -22.23 -24.64
CA ALA A 76 27.04 -21.47 -25.22
C ALA A 76 28.36 -22.21 -25.04
N VAL A 77 28.60 -22.82 -23.86
CA VAL A 77 29.80 -23.62 -23.59
C VAL A 77 29.83 -24.87 -24.48
N ILE A 78 28.69 -25.55 -24.63
CA ILE A 78 28.58 -26.75 -25.49
C ILE A 78 28.88 -26.37 -26.95
N LEU A 79 28.25 -25.28 -27.46
CA LEU A 79 28.51 -24.80 -28.83
C LEU A 79 29.97 -24.43 -29.03
N ALA A 80 30.58 -23.73 -28.09
CA ALA A 80 32.02 -23.38 -28.16
C ALA A 80 32.89 -24.63 -28.22
N ARG A 81 32.54 -25.68 -27.46
CA ARG A 81 33.22 -26.96 -27.48
C ARG A 81 33.07 -27.66 -28.83
N ILE A 82 31.85 -27.67 -29.40
CA ILE A 82 31.58 -28.26 -30.73
C ILE A 82 32.38 -27.52 -31.80
N ILE A 83 32.37 -26.21 -31.82
CA ILE A 83 33.12 -25.36 -32.77
C ILE A 83 34.62 -25.64 -32.63
N SER A 84 35.16 -25.69 -31.38
CA SER A 84 36.57 -25.99 -31.11
C SER A 84 36.95 -27.39 -31.66
N ASN A 85 36.09 -28.38 -31.43
CA ASN A 85 36.34 -29.75 -31.92
C ASN A 85 36.33 -29.79 -33.46
N LEU A 86 35.35 -29.14 -34.10
CA LEU A 86 35.27 -29.09 -35.56
C LEU A 86 36.49 -28.39 -36.18
N ASN A 87 36.94 -27.29 -35.61
CA ASN A 87 38.12 -26.56 -36.03
C ASN A 87 39.39 -27.41 -35.85
N HIS A 88 39.48 -28.18 -34.77
CA HIS A 88 40.62 -29.07 -34.54
C HIS A 88 40.61 -30.24 -35.58
N ILE A 89 39.44 -30.83 -35.85
CA ILE A 89 39.33 -31.92 -36.84
C ILE A 89 39.71 -31.38 -38.23
N ALA A 90 39.28 -30.16 -38.58
CA ALA A 90 39.63 -29.51 -39.86
C ALA A 90 41.17 -29.32 -39.94
N ALA A 91 41.77 -28.81 -38.83
CA ALA A 91 43.24 -28.61 -38.78
C ALA A 91 44.01 -29.93 -38.89
N VAL A 92 43.56 -31.00 -38.23
CA VAL A 92 44.18 -32.31 -38.34
C VAL A 92 44.10 -32.84 -39.78
N ARG A 93 42.97 -32.62 -40.45
CA ARG A 93 42.77 -33.03 -41.83
C ARG A 93 43.69 -32.27 -42.81
N GLU A 94 43.93 -30.99 -42.52
CA GLU A 94 44.76 -30.12 -43.38
C GLU A 94 46.25 -30.27 -43.11
N PHE A 95 46.66 -30.39 -41.84
CA PHE A 95 48.09 -30.34 -41.42
C PHE A 95 48.62 -31.66 -40.84
N GLY A 96 47.79 -32.71 -40.76
CA GLY A 96 48.18 -34.02 -40.26
C GLY A 96 48.72 -33.94 -38.81
N ALA A 97 49.87 -34.56 -38.57
CA ALA A 97 50.53 -34.61 -37.30
C ALA A 97 51.05 -33.24 -36.80
N ALA A 98 51.15 -32.24 -37.68
CA ALA A 98 51.56 -30.87 -37.32
C ALA A 98 50.41 -29.99 -36.85
N ALA A 99 49.18 -30.53 -36.72
CA ALA A 99 48.04 -29.77 -36.25
C ALA A 99 48.24 -29.23 -34.81
N PRO A 100 47.83 -27.99 -34.54
CA PRO A 100 48.00 -27.42 -33.20
C PRO A 100 47.22 -28.19 -32.12
N PRO A 101 47.75 -28.31 -30.91
CA PRO A 101 47.05 -29.04 -29.84
C PRO A 101 45.72 -28.36 -29.49
N ARG A 102 44.80 -29.12 -28.90
CA ARG A 102 43.49 -28.59 -28.46
C ARG A 102 43.70 -27.57 -27.34
N LYS A 103 43.00 -26.43 -27.43
CA LYS A 103 43.00 -25.42 -26.38
C LYS A 103 42.29 -25.97 -25.15
N THR A 104 42.86 -25.76 -24.01
CA THR A 104 42.29 -26.07 -22.71
C THR A 104 41.13 -25.11 -22.43
N LEU A 105 40.24 -25.46 -21.47
CA LEU A 105 39.18 -24.55 -21.01
C LEU A 105 39.78 -23.24 -20.51
N ALA A 106 40.84 -23.29 -19.73
CA ALA A 106 41.51 -22.11 -19.21
C ALA A 106 41.98 -21.19 -20.34
N GLU A 107 42.67 -21.74 -21.36
CA GLU A 107 43.15 -20.98 -22.53
C GLU A 107 42.00 -20.37 -23.33
N THR A 108 40.85 -21.06 -23.40
CA THR A 108 39.66 -20.56 -24.10
C THR A 108 39.07 -19.37 -23.31
N LEU A 109 38.89 -19.54 -21.98
CA LEU A 109 38.29 -18.50 -21.11
C LEU A 109 39.20 -17.27 -21.00
N THR A 110 40.55 -17.48 -21.04
CA THR A 110 41.51 -16.36 -20.99
C THR A 110 41.88 -15.82 -22.38
N SER A 111 41.23 -16.33 -23.43
CA SER A 111 41.46 -15.81 -24.79
C SER A 111 41.04 -14.32 -24.88
N LYS A 112 41.79 -13.57 -25.69
CA LYS A 112 41.56 -12.11 -25.85
C LYS A 112 40.09 -11.78 -26.18
N GLY A 113 39.48 -12.60 -27.05
CA GLY A 113 38.06 -12.38 -27.43
C GLY A 113 37.09 -12.54 -26.26
N VAL A 114 37.24 -13.63 -25.47
CA VAL A 114 36.35 -13.88 -24.31
C VAL A 114 36.57 -12.82 -23.22
N VAL A 115 37.81 -12.47 -22.93
CA VAL A 115 38.13 -11.45 -21.93
C VAL A 115 37.59 -10.09 -22.37
N SER A 116 37.79 -9.69 -23.64
CA SER A 116 37.23 -8.41 -24.16
C SER A 116 35.72 -8.39 -24.10
N PHE A 117 35.05 -9.49 -24.46
CA PHE A 117 33.59 -9.59 -24.35
C PHE A 117 33.14 -9.51 -22.90
N ALA A 118 33.82 -10.17 -21.97
CA ALA A 118 33.45 -10.14 -20.55
C ALA A 118 33.59 -8.71 -19.99
N ILE A 119 34.69 -8.01 -20.34
CA ILE A 119 34.90 -6.60 -19.94
C ILE A 119 33.79 -5.71 -20.55
N PHE A 120 33.47 -5.88 -21.82
CA PHE A 120 32.42 -5.11 -22.49
C PHE A 120 31.06 -5.36 -21.80
N ALA A 121 30.73 -6.62 -21.53
CA ALA A 121 29.50 -6.99 -20.83
C ALA A 121 29.45 -6.37 -19.40
N ALA A 122 30.59 -6.42 -18.69
CA ALA A 122 30.70 -5.83 -17.35
C ALA A 122 30.46 -4.30 -17.40
N ILE A 123 31.00 -3.61 -18.41
CA ILE A 123 30.79 -2.17 -18.61
C ILE A 123 29.29 -1.87 -18.88
N LEU A 124 28.66 -2.65 -19.76
CA LEU A 124 27.24 -2.46 -20.10
C LEU A 124 26.34 -2.71 -18.87
N PHE A 125 26.54 -3.84 -18.18
CA PHE A 125 25.74 -4.18 -17.01
C PHE A 125 26.02 -3.20 -15.86
N GLY A 126 27.29 -2.88 -15.61
CA GLY A 126 27.69 -1.91 -14.59
C GLY A 126 27.07 -0.54 -14.86
N GLY A 127 27.15 -0.08 -16.11
CA GLY A 127 26.52 1.17 -16.54
C GLY A 127 25.00 1.15 -16.32
N TYR A 128 24.35 0.08 -16.76
CA TYR A 128 22.90 -0.08 -16.57
C TYR A 128 22.50 -0.04 -15.10
N PHE A 129 23.18 -0.81 -14.26
CA PHE A 129 22.87 -0.83 -12.81
C PHE A 129 23.15 0.52 -12.14
N THR A 130 24.25 1.17 -12.52
CA THR A 130 24.59 2.49 -11.98
C THR A 130 23.53 3.53 -12.31
N VAL A 131 23.13 3.61 -13.59
CA VAL A 131 22.10 4.54 -14.04
C VAL A 131 20.78 4.23 -13.36
N ARG A 132 20.39 2.95 -13.31
CA ARG A 132 19.14 2.54 -12.68
C ARG A 132 19.10 2.91 -11.19
N ASN A 133 20.20 2.65 -10.47
CA ASN A 133 20.29 2.99 -9.04
C ASN A 133 20.27 4.51 -8.83
N ALA A 134 20.96 5.27 -9.70
CA ALA A 134 20.96 6.73 -9.65
C ALA A 134 19.56 7.30 -9.88
N ILE A 135 18.81 6.78 -10.86
CA ILE A 135 17.43 7.19 -11.13
C ILE A 135 16.52 6.88 -9.93
N ASN A 136 16.76 5.77 -9.25
CA ASN A 136 15.92 5.35 -8.12
C ASN A 136 16.38 5.91 -6.77
N LEU A 137 17.47 6.68 -6.75
CA LEU A 137 17.99 7.27 -5.52
C LEU A 137 16.91 8.15 -4.86
N GLY A 138 16.60 7.88 -3.61
CA GLY A 138 15.58 8.61 -2.85
C GLY A 138 14.14 8.19 -3.14
N ARG A 139 13.91 7.29 -4.09
CA ARG A 139 12.56 6.77 -4.37
C ARG A 139 12.26 5.58 -3.46
N GLN A 140 11.06 5.62 -2.89
CA GLN A 140 10.63 4.58 -1.93
C GLN A 140 9.50 3.71 -2.50
N GLN A 141 9.34 3.64 -3.83
CA GLN A 141 8.32 2.80 -4.45
C GLN A 141 8.49 1.34 -4.00
N GLY A 142 7.42 0.75 -3.50
CA GLY A 142 7.44 -0.61 -2.96
C GLY A 142 7.84 -0.69 -1.49
N TYR A 143 8.14 0.44 -0.83
CA TYR A 143 8.46 0.48 0.59
C TYR A 143 7.28 -0.01 1.42
N GLN A 144 7.51 -1.00 2.25
CA GLN A 144 6.50 -1.71 3.03
C GLN A 144 7.10 -2.03 4.41
N PRO A 145 7.10 -1.06 5.32
CA PRO A 145 7.65 -1.28 6.66
C PRO A 145 6.69 -2.07 7.54
N GLU A 146 7.22 -2.78 8.53
CA GLU A 146 6.42 -3.34 9.61
C GLU A 146 5.75 -2.21 10.39
N GLN A 147 4.47 -2.42 10.74
CA GLN A 147 3.69 -1.47 11.52
C GLN A 147 3.51 -2.00 12.95
N PRO A 148 3.37 -1.12 13.94
CA PRO A 148 3.16 -1.57 15.34
C PRO A 148 1.89 -2.41 15.49
N ILE A 149 0.88 -2.15 14.66
CA ILE A 149 -0.38 -2.91 14.63
C ILE A 149 -0.60 -3.42 13.21
N LYS A 150 -0.89 -4.71 13.07
CA LYS A 150 -1.22 -5.32 11.78
C LYS A 150 -2.65 -4.96 11.40
N PHE A 151 -2.80 -3.91 10.60
CA PHE A 151 -4.10 -3.45 10.13
C PHE A 151 -4.30 -3.89 8.68
N SER A 152 -5.36 -4.66 8.43
CA SER A 152 -5.68 -5.15 7.09
C SER A 152 -6.67 -4.22 6.38
N HIS A 153 -6.22 -3.53 5.34
CA HIS A 153 -7.11 -2.78 4.46
C HIS A 153 -8.00 -3.72 3.64
N THR A 154 -7.51 -4.93 3.32
CA THR A 154 -8.30 -5.97 2.63
C THR A 154 -9.56 -6.29 3.43
N THR A 155 -9.45 -6.45 4.74
CA THR A 155 -10.62 -6.72 5.59
C THR A 155 -11.57 -5.51 5.63
N HIS A 156 -11.04 -4.33 5.94
CA HIS A 156 -11.88 -3.15 6.20
C HIS A 156 -12.49 -2.57 4.91
N SER A 157 -11.66 -2.24 3.94
CA SER A 157 -12.11 -1.61 2.70
C SER A 157 -12.43 -2.62 1.60
N GLY A 158 -11.68 -3.73 1.55
CA GLY A 158 -11.92 -4.78 0.54
C GLY A 158 -13.19 -5.58 0.80
N VAL A 159 -13.31 -6.19 1.99
CA VAL A 159 -14.44 -7.05 2.35
C VAL A 159 -15.64 -6.22 2.84
N HIS A 160 -15.43 -5.37 3.84
CA HIS A 160 -16.51 -4.62 4.48
C HIS A 160 -16.88 -3.32 3.75
N LYS A 161 -16.15 -2.94 2.69
CA LYS A 161 -16.44 -1.77 1.84
C LYS A 161 -16.49 -0.45 2.62
N ILE A 162 -15.72 -0.35 3.70
CA ILE A 162 -15.60 0.90 4.46
C ILE A 162 -14.83 1.91 3.59
N ASP A 163 -15.43 3.08 3.37
CA ASP A 163 -14.85 4.13 2.53
C ASP A 163 -13.54 4.64 3.13
N CYS A 164 -12.57 4.91 2.26
CA CYS A 164 -11.24 5.43 2.65
C CYS A 164 -11.36 6.68 3.52
N GLN A 165 -12.28 7.57 3.15
CA GLN A 165 -12.48 8.87 3.80
C GLN A 165 -13.18 8.76 5.16
N TYR A 166 -13.75 7.59 5.50
CA TYR A 166 -14.28 7.37 6.85
C TYR A 166 -13.14 7.43 7.88
N CYS A 167 -12.03 6.78 7.56
CA CYS A 167 -10.86 6.73 8.43
C CYS A 167 -9.86 7.84 8.10
N HIS A 168 -9.66 8.15 6.82
CA HIS A 168 -8.71 9.17 6.35
C HIS A 168 -9.43 10.47 5.96
N ASP A 169 -10.28 10.97 6.85
CA ASP A 169 -11.10 12.17 6.61
C ASP A 169 -10.28 13.42 6.26
N GLY A 170 -9.06 13.52 6.76
CA GLY A 170 -8.15 14.60 6.42
C GLY A 170 -7.85 14.71 4.92
N ALA A 171 -7.93 13.59 4.20
CA ALA A 171 -7.64 13.58 2.75
C ALA A 171 -8.59 14.47 1.95
N ARG A 172 -9.83 14.65 2.41
CA ARG A 172 -10.81 15.52 1.69
C ARG A 172 -10.85 16.94 2.22
N ARG A 173 -10.26 17.22 3.39
CA ARG A 173 -10.42 18.51 4.07
C ARG A 173 -9.12 19.26 4.31
N SER A 174 -7.98 18.60 4.17
CA SER A 174 -6.72 19.23 4.54
C SER A 174 -5.56 18.87 3.60
N LYS A 175 -4.44 19.53 3.83
CA LYS A 175 -3.17 19.20 3.16
C LYS A 175 -2.75 17.75 3.49
N GLN A 176 -2.91 17.34 4.74
CA GLN A 176 -2.48 16.03 5.21
C GLN A 176 -3.64 15.05 5.24
N SER A 177 -3.41 13.86 4.71
CA SER A 177 -4.28 12.71 4.95
C SER A 177 -3.83 12.08 6.25
N VAL A 178 -4.57 12.29 7.31
CA VAL A 178 -4.19 11.84 8.64
C VAL A 178 -4.36 10.32 8.77
N ILE A 179 -3.52 9.69 9.58
CA ILE A 179 -3.78 8.36 10.11
C ILE A 179 -4.83 8.55 11.20
N PRO A 180 -5.93 7.78 11.19
CA PRO A 180 -7.00 7.99 12.16
C PRO A 180 -6.52 7.74 13.61
N ALA A 181 -6.99 8.55 14.52
CA ALA A 181 -6.78 8.32 15.94
C ALA A 181 -7.53 7.05 16.38
N ALA A 182 -7.08 6.41 17.45
CA ALA A 182 -7.63 5.14 17.93
C ALA A 182 -9.13 5.22 18.24
N ASN A 183 -9.67 6.41 18.57
CA ASN A 183 -11.11 6.59 18.80
C ASN A 183 -11.95 6.30 17.53
N THR A 184 -11.40 6.50 16.34
CA THR A 184 -12.09 6.11 15.09
C THR A 184 -12.26 4.59 15.02
N CYS A 185 -11.22 3.84 15.41
CA CYS A 185 -11.26 2.38 15.48
C CYS A 185 -12.34 1.93 16.48
N MET A 186 -12.45 2.64 17.60
CA MET A 186 -13.38 2.33 18.68
C MET A 186 -14.86 2.58 18.30
N ASN A 187 -15.16 3.27 17.19
CA ASN A 187 -16.54 3.37 16.73
C ASN A 187 -17.15 1.98 16.46
N CYS A 188 -16.33 1.04 16.02
CA CYS A 188 -16.73 -0.35 15.74
C CYS A 188 -16.17 -1.32 16.78
N HIS A 189 -14.92 -1.12 17.21
CA HIS A 189 -14.20 -2.10 18.04
C HIS A 189 -14.53 -2.02 19.54
N LYS A 190 -15.45 -1.17 19.95
CA LYS A 190 -16.16 -1.35 21.23
C LYS A 190 -17.03 -2.61 21.19
N ALA A 191 -17.68 -2.88 20.05
CA ALA A 191 -18.57 -4.03 19.87
C ALA A 191 -17.85 -5.23 19.27
N ILE A 192 -16.97 -5.00 18.28
CA ILE A 192 -16.23 -6.06 17.58
C ILE A 192 -14.87 -6.20 18.25
N LYS A 193 -14.79 -7.07 19.27
CA LYS A 193 -13.62 -7.21 20.15
C LYS A 193 -12.64 -8.28 19.70
N VAL A 194 -13.04 -9.13 18.74
CA VAL A 194 -12.21 -10.19 18.19
C VAL A 194 -12.15 -10.02 16.68
N GLY A 195 -10.97 -9.90 16.13
CA GLY A 195 -10.75 -9.75 14.70
C GLY A 195 -10.76 -11.09 13.99
N SER A 196 -11.27 -11.11 12.75
CA SER A 196 -11.36 -12.31 11.94
C SER A 196 -9.98 -12.91 11.59
N GLN A 197 -8.96 -12.07 11.47
CA GLN A 197 -7.63 -12.50 11.01
C GLN A 197 -6.63 -12.70 12.16
N TYR A 198 -6.66 -11.83 13.17
CA TYR A 198 -5.66 -11.82 14.25
C TYR A 198 -6.28 -12.02 15.66
N GLY A 199 -7.54 -12.41 15.73
CA GLY A 199 -8.20 -12.62 17.01
C GLY A 199 -8.20 -11.38 17.90
N THR A 200 -7.79 -11.51 19.15
CA THR A 200 -7.68 -10.41 20.11
C THR A 200 -6.36 -9.65 19.99
N ALA A 201 -5.33 -10.23 19.34
CA ALA A 201 -3.95 -9.77 19.45
C ALA A 201 -3.77 -8.28 19.04
N GLU A 202 -4.26 -7.91 17.86
CA GLU A 202 -4.04 -6.55 17.33
C GLU A 202 -5.00 -5.53 17.96
N LEU A 203 -6.22 -5.94 18.29
CA LEU A 203 -7.20 -5.08 18.94
C LEU A 203 -6.79 -4.74 20.38
N THR A 204 -6.19 -5.68 21.11
CA THR A 204 -5.72 -5.43 22.47
C THR A 204 -4.63 -4.36 22.52
N LYS A 205 -3.79 -4.26 21.46
CA LYS A 205 -2.81 -3.16 21.33
C LYS A 205 -3.52 -1.79 21.27
N ILE A 206 -4.64 -1.71 20.52
CA ILE A 206 -5.44 -0.48 20.45
C ILE A 206 -6.03 -0.15 21.83
N TYR A 207 -6.63 -1.13 22.49
CA TYR A 207 -7.21 -0.95 23.82
C TYR A 207 -6.15 -0.45 24.82
N ALA A 208 -4.98 -1.08 24.81
CA ALA A 208 -3.88 -0.73 25.68
C ALA A 208 -3.36 0.70 25.42
N SER A 209 -3.32 1.11 24.15
CA SER A 209 -2.82 2.45 23.81
C SER A 209 -3.68 3.58 24.41
N ILE A 210 -5.00 3.34 24.55
CA ILE A 210 -5.96 4.36 24.99
C ILE A 210 -6.55 4.10 26.37
N GLY A 211 -6.22 2.97 27.00
CA GLY A 211 -6.75 2.62 28.31
C GLY A 211 -8.21 2.20 28.31
N TYR A 212 -8.64 1.46 27.30
CA TYR A 212 -9.99 0.90 27.22
C TYR A 212 -10.00 -0.51 27.82
N ASP A 213 -10.91 -0.76 28.77
CA ASP A 213 -11.14 -2.11 29.33
C ASP A 213 -12.19 -2.84 28.48
N PRO A 214 -11.78 -3.82 27.67
CA PRO A 214 -12.75 -4.56 26.85
C PRO A 214 -13.66 -5.50 27.63
N LYS A 215 -13.35 -5.83 28.88
CA LYS A 215 -14.24 -6.62 29.75
C LYS A 215 -15.37 -5.76 30.31
N GLY A 216 -15.03 -4.59 30.82
CA GLY A 216 -15.97 -3.68 31.43
C GLY A 216 -16.66 -2.71 30.48
N ASP A 217 -16.23 -2.68 29.21
CA ASP A 217 -16.72 -1.74 28.18
C ASP A 217 -16.57 -0.26 28.59
N THR A 218 -15.51 0.05 29.33
CA THR A 218 -15.29 1.40 29.89
C THR A 218 -13.85 1.85 29.70
N MET A 219 -13.64 3.14 29.79
CA MET A 219 -12.28 3.70 29.94
C MET A 219 -11.78 3.45 31.35
N ILE A 220 -10.55 2.99 31.46
CA ILE A 220 -9.88 2.72 32.73
C ILE A 220 -9.59 4.07 33.42
N ALA A 221 -10.09 4.24 34.63
CA ALA A 221 -9.87 5.47 35.40
C ALA A 221 -8.38 5.65 35.74
N ASN A 222 -7.89 6.87 35.56
CA ASN A 222 -6.51 7.26 35.87
C ASN A 222 -5.49 6.33 35.15
N TYR A 223 -5.77 5.97 33.91
CA TYR A 223 -4.94 5.03 33.13
C TYR A 223 -3.49 5.53 32.98
N ASP A 224 -3.33 6.83 32.79
CA ASP A 224 -2.03 7.51 32.68
C ASP A 224 -1.14 7.39 33.92
N GLN A 225 -1.74 7.06 35.07
CA GLN A 225 -1.05 6.91 36.35
C GLN A 225 -0.80 5.46 36.74
N LYS A 226 -1.33 4.51 35.94
CA LYS A 226 -1.16 3.08 36.25
C LYS A 226 0.25 2.61 35.92
N THR A 227 0.72 1.71 36.76
CA THR A 227 2.01 1.02 36.53
C THR A 227 1.87 -0.02 35.45
N ASP A 228 2.98 -0.37 34.79
CA ASP A 228 3.02 -1.40 33.75
C ASP A 228 2.44 -2.74 34.25
N LYS A 229 2.69 -3.08 35.52
CA LYS A 229 2.17 -4.32 36.14
C LYS A 229 0.64 -4.33 36.25
N GLU A 230 0.04 -3.19 36.58
CA GLU A 230 -1.43 -3.05 36.63
C GLU A 230 -2.02 -3.18 35.22
N ILE A 231 -1.39 -2.54 34.24
CA ILE A 231 -1.78 -2.59 32.83
C ILE A 231 -1.67 -4.03 32.30
N GLU A 232 -0.55 -4.67 32.60
CA GLU A 232 -0.30 -6.08 32.24
C GLU A 232 -1.39 -7.00 32.81
N ALA A 233 -1.74 -6.83 34.08
CA ALA A 233 -2.77 -7.65 34.73
C ALA A 233 -4.14 -7.48 34.05
N ILE A 234 -4.51 -6.26 33.67
CA ILE A 234 -5.79 -5.97 32.98
C ILE A 234 -5.84 -6.71 31.64
N TYR A 235 -4.84 -6.50 30.78
CA TYR A 235 -4.89 -7.04 29.41
C TYR A 235 -4.56 -8.52 29.33
N LYS A 236 -3.69 -9.03 30.21
CA LYS A 236 -3.50 -10.49 30.34
C LYS A 236 -4.78 -11.16 30.84
N GLY A 237 -5.52 -10.52 31.75
CA GLY A 237 -6.82 -11.02 32.19
C GLY A 237 -7.82 -11.10 31.04
N TRP A 238 -7.88 -10.08 30.19
CA TRP A 238 -8.73 -10.06 28.99
C TRP A 238 -8.35 -11.19 28.01
N ILE A 239 -7.06 -11.32 27.68
CA ILE A 239 -6.56 -12.34 26.74
C ILE A 239 -6.86 -13.74 27.29
N SER A 240 -6.59 -13.96 28.59
CA SER A 240 -6.84 -15.21 29.28
C SER A 240 -8.32 -15.62 29.22
N ASP A 241 -9.22 -14.69 29.51
CA ASP A 241 -10.67 -14.97 29.51
C ASP A 241 -11.16 -15.38 28.11
N ASN A 242 -10.66 -14.69 27.05
CA ASN A 242 -11.02 -15.05 25.67
C ASN A 242 -10.51 -16.46 25.33
N TYR A 243 -9.29 -16.80 25.72
CA TYR A 243 -8.74 -18.13 25.49
C TYR A 243 -9.56 -19.21 26.20
N ILE A 244 -9.86 -18.99 27.50
CA ILE A 244 -10.65 -19.90 28.32
C ILE A 244 -12.07 -20.05 27.74
N GLN A 245 -12.66 -18.95 27.25
CA GLN A 245 -13.99 -18.98 26.62
C GLN A 245 -13.99 -19.88 25.36
N GLU A 246 -12.89 -19.87 24.61
CA GLU A 246 -12.75 -20.68 23.39
C GLU A 246 -12.39 -22.13 23.68
N LYS A 247 -11.45 -22.38 24.61
CA LYS A 247 -10.85 -23.69 24.86
C LYS A 247 -11.34 -24.37 26.15
N ASN A 248 -12.15 -23.69 26.95
CA ASN A 248 -12.71 -24.12 28.24
C ASN A 248 -11.68 -24.27 29.36
N LYS A 249 -10.40 -24.04 29.12
CA LYS A 249 -9.34 -24.14 30.15
C LYS A 249 -8.10 -23.35 29.69
N MET A 250 -7.30 -22.93 30.64
CA MET A 250 -5.95 -22.45 30.40
C MET A 250 -4.99 -23.65 30.39
N ASP A 251 -4.20 -23.76 29.34
CA ASP A 251 -3.18 -24.81 29.19
C ASP A 251 -1.86 -24.18 28.77
N ALA A 252 -0.82 -24.98 28.50
CA ALA A 252 0.49 -24.49 28.14
C ALA A 252 0.48 -23.67 26.84
N GLU A 253 -0.42 -24.00 25.88
CA GLU A 253 -0.62 -23.24 24.66
C GLU A 253 -1.20 -21.86 24.96
N GLY A 254 -2.19 -21.80 25.87
CA GLY A 254 -2.81 -20.56 26.33
C GLY A 254 -1.82 -19.65 27.05
N GLU A 255 -0.98 -20.23 27.91
CA GLU A 255 0.06 -19.45 28.60
C GLU A 255 1.09 -18.86 27.62
N ALA A 256 1.49 -19.65 26.61
CA ALA A 256 2.42 -19.19 25.58
C ALA A 256 1.78 -18.07 24.72
N LEU A 257 0.49 -18.23 24.36
CA LEU A 257 -0.28 -17.21 23.63
C LEU A 257 -0.35 -15.91 24.43
N LEU A 258 -0.69 -16.02 25.71
CA LEU A 258 -0.81 -14.90 26.66
C LEU A 258 0.51 -14.11 26.73
N ALA A 259 1.62 -14.83 26.89
CA ALA A 259 2.96 -14.23 26.92
C ALA A 259 3.28 -13.53 25.58
N SER A 260 3.05 -14.23 24.48
CA SER A 260 3.32 -13.71 23.13
C SER A 260 2.50 -12.45 22.81
N GLN A 261 1.21 -12.44 23.14
CA GLN A 261 0.35 -11.26 22.90
C GLN A 261 0.78 -10.10 23.78
N TRP A 262 1.14 -10.35 25.03
CA TRP A 262 1.63 -9.30 25.93
C TRP A 262 2.95 -8.69 25.42
N ASP A 263 3.90 -9.55 25.01
CA ASP A 263 5.17 -9.09 24.43
C ASP A 263 4.91 -8.26 23.16
N GLY A 264 3.91 -8.67 22.38
CA GLY A 264 3.47 -7.92 21.19
C GLY A 264 2.91 -6.55 21.51
N ILE A 265 2.17 -6.41 22.62
CA ILE A 265 1.64 -5.11 23.11
C ILE A 265 2.81 -4.20 23.50
N VAL A 266 3.74 -4.73 24.31
CA VAL A 266 4.93 -3.98 24.75
C VAL A 266 5.76 -3.54 23.53
N ALA A 267 6.01 -4.48 22.61
CA ALA A 267 6.82 -4.18 21.41
C ALA A 267 6.17 -3.13 20.50
N ALA A 268 4.83 -3.09 20.47
CA ALA A 268 4.08 -2.18 19.58
C ALA A 268 3.93 -0.76 20.19
N LEU A 269 3.89 -0.66 21.52
CA LEU A 269 3.52 0.59 22.20
C LEU A 269 4.68 1.25 22.96
N THR A 270 5.85 0.62 23.01
CA THR A 270 7.05 1.21 23.60
C THR A 270 8.13 1.40 22.54
N ASP A 271 8.90 2.46 22.67
CA ASP A 271 10.01 2.71 21.74
C ASP A 271 11.35 2.63 22.46
N LYS A 272 12.07 1.58 22.20
CA LYS A 272 13.41 1.34 22.76
C LYS A 272 14.44 2.39 22.31
N LYS A 273 14.24 3.00 21.15
CA LYS A 273 15.18 3.98 20.58
C LYS A 273 15.08 5.33 21.31
N THR A 274 13.87 5.75 21.61
CA THR A 274 13.63 7.02 22.35
C THR A 274 13.68 6.82 23.85
N GLY A 275 13.70 5.56 24.31
CA GLY A 275 13.65 5.22 25.72
C GLY A 275 12.23 5.33 26.30
N ASP A 276 11.22 5.42 25.45
CA ASP A 276 9.83 5.42 25.91
C ASP A 276 9.44 4.00 26.31
N THR A 277 9.17 3.82 27.60
CA THR A 277 8.77 2.54 28.16
C THR A 277 7.29 2.48 28.50
N LYS A 278 6.55 3.58 28.31
CA LYS A 278 5.13 3.65 28.64
C LYS A 278 4.27 2.98 27.57
N ILE A 279 3.35 2.15 28.02
CA ILE A 279 2.35 1.51 27.14
C ILE A 279 1.25 2.51 26.76
N GLN A 280 0.96 3.48 27.64
CA GLN A 280 -0.04 4.53 27.40
C GLN A 280 0.48 5.53 26.36
N GLY A 281 -0.30 5.77 25.35
CA GLY A 281 0.04 6.82 24.39
C GLY A 281 -0.36 6.47 22.96
N PRO A 282 -0.06 7.39 22.06
CA PRO A 282 -0.46 7.19 20.67
C PRO A 282 0.31 6.04 20.02
N ILE A 283 -0.35 5.34 19.14
CA ILE A 283 0.29 4.32 18.28
C ILE A 283 1.21 5.04 17.31
N GLU A 284 2.48 4.72 17.33
CA GLU A 284 3.49 5.34 16.46
C GLU A 284 3.59 4.64 15.10
N TRP A 285 2.63 4.93 14.24
CA TRP A 285 2.59 4.38 12.89
C TRP A 285 3.81 4.80 12.08
N VAL A 286 4.40 3.84 11.37
CA VAL A 286 5.52 4.12 10.47
C VAL A 286 4.98 4.74 9.18
N ARG A 287 5.47 5.93 8.84
CA ARG A 287 5.05 6.65 7.64
C ARG A 287 5.54 5.93 6.38
N ILE A 288 4.61 5.59 5.49
CA ILE A 288 4.90 4.84 4.25
C ILE A 288 5.20 5.80 3.10
N HIS A 289 4.35 6.81 2.92
CA HIS A 289 4.44 7.76 1.79
C HIS A 289 5.17 9.02 2.24
N ASN A 290 6.38 9.21 1.74
CA ASN A 290 7.22 10.37 2.07
C ASN A 290 7.53 11.17 0.82
N LEU A 291 7.22 12.46 0.87
CA LEU A 291 7.72 13.45 -0.09
C LEU A 291 8.87 14.23 0.54
N ALA A 292 9.77 14.72 -0.27
CA ALA A 292 10.85 15.60 0.19
C ALA A 292 10.25 16.89 0.81
N ASP A 293 10.90 17.42 1.81
CA ASP A 293 10.38 18.57 2.58
C ASP A 293 10.10 19.81 1.70
N HIS A 294 10.86 19.96 0.63
CA HIS A 294 10.72 21.10 -0.31
C HIS A 294 9.54 20.90 -1.30
N VAL A 295 8.75 19.82 -1.14
CA VAL A 295 7.61 19.55 -2.05
C VAL A 295 6.31 19.78 -1.30
N TYR A 296 5.51 20.71 -1.80
CA TYR A 296 4.14 20.93 -1.32
C TYR A 296 3.18 19.97 -2.01
N PHE A 297 2.38 19.28 -1.23
CA PHE A 297 1.29 18.43 -1.74
C PHE A 297 0.06 18.61 -0.86
N ASN A 298 -1.09 18.80 -1.47
CA ASN A 298 -2.36 19.03 -0.76
C ASN A 298 -3.37 17.97 -1.17
N HIS A 299 -3.73 17.07 -0.24
CA HIS A 299 -4.71 16.01 -0.49
C HIS A 299 -6.07 16.58 -0.89
N ALA A 300 -6.59 17.60 -0.16
CA ALA A 300 -7.90 18.16 -0.45
C ALA A 300 -7.99 18.75 -1.87
N GLN A 301 -6.89 19.34 -2.35
CA GLN A 301 -6.82 19.86 -3.71
C GLN A 301 -7.01 18.76 -4.75
N HIS A 302 -6.41 17.59 -4.51
CA HIS A 302 -6.48 16.44 -5.43
C HIS A 302 -7.79 15.66 -5.26
N VAL A 303 -8.19 15.37 -4.02
CA VAL A 303 -9.33 14.49 -3.72
C VAL A 303 -10.66 15.24 -3.89
N THR A 304 -10.79 16.43 -3.28
CA THR A 304 -12.06 17.16 -3.27
C THR A 304 -12.22 18.04 -4.51
N VAL A 305 -11.18 18.81 -4.86
CA VAL A 305 -11.25 19.72 -6.01
C VAL A 305 -11.02 18.93 -7.31
N GLY A 306 -9.93 18.16 -7.38
CA GLY A 306 -9.54 17.40 -8.57
C GLY A 306 -10.36 16.15 -8.82
N LYS A 307 -11.11 15.66 -7.81
CA LYS A 307 -11.91 14.40 -7.89
C LYS A 307 -11.04 13.18 -8.29
N VAL A 308 -9.76 13.19 -7.89
CA VAL A 308 -8.83 12.09 -8.19
C VAL A 308 -9.09 10.94 -7.22
N ALA A 309 -9.26 9.74 -7.76
CA ALA A 309 -9.47 8.53 -6.95
C ALA A 309 -8.22 8.19 -6.14
N CYS A 310 -8.40 7.70 -4.92
CA CYS A 310 -7.31 7.34 -4.00
C CYS A 310 -6.34 6.34 -4.65
N GLN A 311 -6.88 5.38 -5.38
CA GLN A 311 -6.13 4.32 -6.06
C GLN A 311 -5.15 4.84 -7.12
N THR A 312 -5.40 6.02 -7.68
CA THR A 312 -4.50 6.62 -8.69
C THR A 312 -3.09 6.79 -8.12
N CYS A 313 -2.99 7.17 -6.85
CA CYS A 313 -1.70 7.41 -6.18
C CYS A 313 -1.30 6.26 -5.27
N HIS A 314 -2.27 5.65 -4.58
CA HIS A 314 -2.00 4.64 -3.55
C HIS A 314 -2.12 3.19 -4.07
N GLY A 315 -2.61 3.01 -5.32
CA GLY A 315 -2.91 1.67 -5.83
C GLY A 315 -4.15 1.10 -5.17
N LYS A 316 -4.39 -0.18 -5.38
CA LYS A 316 -5.56 -0.87 -4.82
C LYS A 316 -5.29 -1.25 -3.36
N VAL A 317 -5.37 -0.26 -2.48
CA VAL A 317 -5.12 -0.45 -1.04
C VAL A 317 -6.11 -1.47 -0.46
N GLU A 318 -7.32 -1.51 -0.99
CA GLU A 318 -8.36 -2.48 -0.62
C GLU A 318 -7.98 -3.95 -0.93
N GLU A 319 -6.86 -4.17 -1.63
CA GLU A 319 -6.29 -5.49 -1.87
C GLU A 319 -4.99 -5.71 -1.07
N MET A 320 -4.65 -4.79 -0.14
CA MET A 320 -3.40 -4.84 0.62
C MET A 320 -3.67 -5.15 2.10
N ASP A 321 -3.18 -6.28 2.57
CA ASP A 321 -3.14 -6.57 4.01
C ASP A 321 -2.11 -5.69 4.71
N GLU A 322 -0.96 -5.52 4.08
CA GLU A 322 0.08 -4.59 4.54
C GLU A 322 0.31 -3.56 3.44
N VAL A 323 0.13 -2.29 3.77
CA VAL A 323 0.23 -1.20 2.79
C VAL A 323 1.68 -0.95 2.39
N LYS A 324 1.89 -0.76 1.09
CA LYS A 324 3.19 -0.39 0.52
C LYS A 324 3.04 0.86 -0.35
N GLN A 325 4.12 1.61 -0.50
CA GLN A 325 4.12 2.76 -1.41
C GLN A 325 3.98 2.28 -2.86
N TYR A 326 2.85 2.56 -3.48
CA TYR A 326 2.52 2.11 -4.84
C TYR A 326 3.21 2.96 -5.89
N SER A 327 2.96 4.26 -5.88
CA SER A 327 3.50 5.18 -6.90
C SER A 327 4.90 5.66 -6.51
N PRO A 328 5.73 6.04 -7.50
CA PRO A 328 7.10 6.49 -7.21
C PRO A 328 7.16 7.85 -6.53
N LEU A 329 6.10 8.65 -6.62
CA LEU A 329 6.00 10.03 -6.09
C LEU A 329 7.16 10.91 -6.56
N SER A 330 7.68 10.67 -7.75
CA SER A 330 8.75 11.47 -8.35
C SER A 330 8.16 12.70 -9.07
N MET A 331 8.97 13.76 -9.22
CA MET A 331 8.57 14.97 -9.96
C MET A 331 8.00 14.63 -11.34
N GLY A 332 8.71 13.78 -12.10
CA GLY A 332 8.25 13.37 -13.44
C GLY A 332 6.89 12.65 -13.41
N TRP A 333 6.64 11.86 -12.38
CA TRP A 333 5.35 11.16 -12.23
C TRP A 333 4.21 12.17 -12.01
N CYS A 334 4.43 13.16 -11.16
CA CYS A 334 3.45 14.23 -10.90
C CYS A 334 3.19 15.07 -12.16
N ILE A 335 4.27 15.50 -12.84
CA ILE A 335 4.17 16.30 -14.07
C ILE A 335 3.41 15.54 -15.17
N ASN A 336 3.70 14.25 -15.36
CA ASN A 336 3.02 13.47 -16.39
C ASN A 336 1.51 13.37 -16.09
N CYS A 337 1.16 13.15 -14.81
CA CYS A 337 -0.24 13.14 -14.40
C CYS A 337 -0.92 14.48 -14.70
N HIS A 338 -0.28 15.60 -14.36
CA HIS A 338 -0.82 16.96 -14.59
C HIS A 338 -0.98 17.28 -16.08
N ARG A 339 -0.12 16.74 -16.93
CA ARG A 339 -0.20 16.93 -18.40
C ARG A 339 -1.36 16.15 -19.02
N GLU A 340 -1.70 15.01 -18.43
CA GLU A 340 -2.71 14.10 -19.00
C GLU A 340 -4.09 14.30 -18.38
N THR A 341 -4.14 14.71 -17.10
CA THR A 341 -5.40 14.78 -16.34
C THR A 341 -6.24 15.97 -16.80
N GLU A 342 -7.44 15.65 -17.26
CA GLU A 342 -8.44 16.65 -17.64
C GLU A 342 -9.05 17.29 -16.41
N VAL A 343 -9.16 18.61 -16.43
CA VAL A 343 -9.85 19.38 -15.39
C VAL A 343 -11.36 19.28 -15.62
N LYS A 344 -12.08 18.77 -14.65
CA LYS A 344 -13.54 18.63 -14.70
C LYS A 344 -14.20 19.90 -14.22
N PHE A 345 -14.66 20.72 -15.16
CA PHE A 345 -15.22 22.02 -14.87
C PHE A 345 -16.69 22.04 -14.51
N ALA A 346 -17.47 21.21 -15.21
CA ALA A 346 -18.93 21.31 -15.25
C ALA A 346 -19.58 21.35 -13.87
N ASP A 347 -19.05 20.58 -12.93
CA ASP A 347 -19.63 20.43 -11.58
C ASP A 347 -18.71 20.96 -10.47
N ASN A 348 -17.79 21.86 -10.81
CA ASN A 348 -16.75 22.25 -9.85
C ASN A 348 -16.57 23.77 -9.80
N LYS A 349 -17.32 24.41 -8.92
CA LYS A 349 -17.33 25.87 -8.72
C LYS A 349 -15.98 26.48 -8.36
N TYR A 350 -15.02 25.67 -7.91
CA TYR A 350 -13.66 26.13 -7.62
C TYR A 350 -13.03 26.77 -8.85
N TYR A 351 -13.39 26.29 -10.02
CA TYR A 351 -12.80 26.73 -11.28
C TYR A 351 -13.64 27.75 -12.06
N ASP A 352 -14.79 28.18 -11.56
CA ASP A 352 -15.71 29.07 -12.31
C ASP A 352 -15.02 30.33 -12.86
N ASN A 353 -14.07 30.89 -12.12
CA ASN A 353 -13.40 32.13 -12.52
C ASN A 353 -12.36 31.96 -13.63
N TYR A 354 -11.92 30.71 -13.89
CA TYR A 354 -10.88 30.45 -14.88
C TYR A 354 -11.44 29.96 -16.23
N TYR A 355 -12.76 29.83 -16.35
CA TYR A 355 -13.33 28.93 -17.36
C TYR A 355 -13.98 29.56 -18.57
N GLU A 356 -14.43 30.76 -18.51
CA GLU A 356 -15.12 31.37 -19.63
C GLU A 356 -14.28 31.28 -20.92
N MET A 357 -13.00 31.52 -20.81
CA MET A 357 -12.06 31.41 -21.93
C MET A 357 -11.98 29.97 -22.47
N TYR A 358 -11.77 28.99 -21.57
CA TYR A 358 -11.61 27.59 -21.98
C TYR A 358 -12.94 27.01 -22.48
N HIS A 359 -14.06 27.36 -21.87
CA HIS A 359 -15.40 26.96 -22.38
C HIS A 359 -15.61 27.44 -23.82
N LYS A 360 -15.31 28.70 -24.10
CA LYS A 360 -15.42 29.26 -25.46
C LYS A 360 -14.52 28.51 -26.47
N GLN A 361 -13.31 28.14 -26.04
CA GLN A 361 -12.39 27.37 -26.89
C GLN A 361 -12.92 25.95 -27.18
N ILE A 362 -13.50 25.29 -26.19
CA ILE A 362 -14.08 23.95 -26.33
C ILE A 362 -15.34 24.03 -27.22
N GLU A 363 -16.24 24.97 -26.96
CA GLU A 363 -17.47 25.19 -27.77
C GLU A 363 -17.13 25.52 -29.21
N GLY A 364 -16.11 26.35 -29.43
CA GLY A 364 -15.59 26.71 -30.75
C GLY A 364 -14.75 25.64 -31.43
N LYS A 365 -14.60 24.46 -30.83
CA LYS A 365 -13.80 23.34 -31.33
C LYS A 365 -12.32 23.66 -31.56
N GLN A 366 -11.81 24.70 -30.89
CA GLN A 366 -10.40 25.06 -30.93
C GLN A 366 -9.57 24.17 -30.00
N ARG A 367 -10.23 23.54 -29.05
CA ARG A 367 -9.59 22.67 -28.04
C ARG A 367 -10.55 21.54 -27.67
N SER A 368 -10.00 20.33 -27.51
CA SER A 368 -10.81 19.15 -27.15
C SER A 368 -10.93 18.95 -25.62
N LYS A 369 -9.93 19.39 -24.86
CA LYS A 369 -9.91 19.26 -23.39
C LYS A 369 -8.99 20.33 -22.79
N VAL A 370 -9.14 20.57 -21.51
CA VAL A 370 -8.25 21.40 -20.69
C VAL A 370 -7.61 20.51 -19.63
N THR A 371 -6.30 20.52 -19.57
CA THR A 371 -5.55 19.70 -18.59
C THR A 371 -5.14 20.52 -17.38
N VAL A 372 -4.66 19.85 -16.34
CA VAL A 372 -4.12 20.51 -15.14
C VAL A 372 -2.91 21.39 -15.52
N GLU A 373 -2.11 20.98 -16.51
CA GLU A 373 -1.01 21.81 -17.06
C GLU A 373 -1.51 23.13 -17.61
N ASP A 374 -2.63 23.12 -18.36
CA ASP A 374 -3.20 24.34 -18.98
C ASP A 374 -3.61 25.40 -17.93
N ILE A 375 -3.99 24.98 -16.74
CA ILE A 375 -4.35 25.88 -15.62
C ILE A 375 -3.17 26.17 -14.68
N GLY A 376 -1.93 25.91 -15.13
CA GLY A 376 -0.71 26.22 -14.39
C GLY A 376 -0.26 25.15 -13.40
N GLY A 377 -0.83 23.95 -13.46
CA GLY A 377 -0.51 22.85 -12.52
C GLY A 377 0.90 22.28 -12.64
N THR A 378 1.67 22.69 -13.67
CA THR A 378 3.08 22.29 -13.83
C THR A 378 4.06 23.42 -13.51
N GLU A 379 3.57 24.58 -13.05
CA GLU A 379 4.44 25.68 -12.61
C GLU A 379 5.22 25.25 -11.37
N CYS A 380 6.52 25.60 -11.35
CA CYS A 380 7.43 25.16 -10.28
C CYS A 380 6.92 25.52 -8.89
N GLN A 381 6.40 26.75 -8.72
CA GLN A 381 5.93 27.28 -7.44
C GLN A 381 4.63 26.62 -6.93
N LYS A 382 3.95 25.82 -7.74
CA LYS A 382 2.77 25.07 -7.29
C LYS A 382 3.17 23.87 -6.43
N CYS A 383 4.40 23.39 -6.61
CA CYS A 383 4.91 22.19 -5.93
C CYS A 383 6.13 22.49 -5.06
N HIS A 384 6.87 23.54 -5.34
CA HIS A 384 8.11 23.89 -4.62
C HIS A 384 8.02 25.27 -3.98
N TYR A 385 8.49 25.38 -2.71
CA TYR A 385 8.53 26.63 -1.96
C TYR A 385 9.87 26.83 -1.26
#